data_3f6f93c677b1946edf948fff6097266b
#
_entry.id   3f6f93c677b1946edf948fff6097266b
#
_cell.length_a   1.000
_cell.length_b   1.000
_cell.length_c   1.000
_cell.angle_alpha   90.00
_cell.angle_beta   90.00
_cell.angle_gamma   90.00
#
_symmetry.space_group_name_H-M   'P 1'
#
loop_
_entity.id
_entity.type
_entity.pdbx_description
1 polymer ?
#
loop_
_entity_poly.entity_id
_entity_poly.type
_entity_poly.pdbx_seq_one_letter_code
_entity_poly.pdbx_strand_id
1 'polypeptide(L)'
;MLTAAPPESVFRSSEFRRYYAGQALSYLGDGLRTLAIPLLVFHLTGSAASLGLTFALELLPFAVFSLLGGSLADRLNRRTIMLGADAVRFLIMALFTLALWRGVLTLPLLYTGVVLLSVCAAIFLGAQSSSIPYLLGKDRAKAAVAALVATEQGVNMIAPPLGGAIFGLVGALPALAINAATYLTSQLSIASVASFGPERPGRFPAPREIGADIRAGFRFVVADPTMRTLTLSSTAINAVAIFGLVAMIPYLKREFGASDQLVGLAFGCFAVGSVTGSLIAGRTHWPFGRALVVAYLIDAAVWLPITWTHVLPLAIAAVTVCAACGAYEITCIVSWRMRVIPEDMIGRVFGVVRLLVLVGMVPGSILGGAIADRWGPRTVMGISGVAFLLLTFLLLRSRAVLCERR
;
A
#
# COMPACT_ATOMS: atom_id res chain seq x y z
N MET A 1 -19.31 -2.49 -39.04
CA MET A 1 -19.33 -3.21 -37.74
C MET A 1 -18.29 -4.32 -37.79
N LEU A 2 -17.07 -4.06 -37.34
CA LEU A 2 -16.06 -5.09 -37.15
C LEU A 2 -16.38 -5.74 -35.79
N THR A 3 -16.88 -6.97 -35.82
CA THR A 3 -17.03 -7.80 -34.63
C THR A 3 -15.63 -8.05 -34.05
N ALA A 4 -15.28 -7.29 -33.01
CA ALA A 4 -14.09 -7.59 -32.24
C ALA A 4 -14.23 -9.01 -31.69
N ALA A 5 -13.34 -9.92 -32.08
CA ALA A 5 -13.25 -11.26 -31.50
C ALA A 5 -13.15 -11.11 -29.95
N PRO A 6 -13.77 -12.01 -29.19
CA PRO A 6 -13.70 -11.95 -27.74
C PRO A 6 -12.22 -11.94 -27.32
N PRO A 7 -11.82 -11.09 -26.35
CA PRO A 7 -10.43 -10.98 -25.96
C PRO A 7 -9.93 -12.36 -25.52
N GLU A 8 -8.95 -12.89 -26.27
CA GLU A 8 -8.33 -14.15 -25.90
C GLU A 8 -7.80 -14.05 -24.46
N SER A 9 -8.07 -15.08 -23.67
CA SER A 9 -7.64 -15.13 -22.27
C SER A 9 -6.12 -14.88 -22.17
N VAL A 10 -5.73 -13.93 -21.35
CA VAL A 10 -4.29 -13.60 -21.07
C VAL A 10 -3.50 -14.83 -20.60
N PHE A 11 -4.19 -15.80 -19.99
CA PHE A 11 -3.61 -17.06 -19.51
C PHE A 11 -3.32 -18.10 -20.61
N ARG A 12 -3.61 -17.82 -21.88
CA ARG A 12 -3.18 -18.68 -22.99
C ARG A 12 -1.66 -18.59 -23.22
N SER A 13 -1.03 -17.44 -22.91
CA SER A 13 0.41 -17.30 -22.98
C SER A 13 1.09 -18.10 -21.86
N SER A 14 1.98 -19.03 -22.22
CA SER A 14 2.77 -19.81 -21.26
C SER A 14 3.76 -18.93 -20.49
N GLU A 15 4.31 -17.91 -21.13
CA GLU A 15 5.22 -16.95 -20.52
C GLU A 15 4.49 -16.11 -19.46
N PHE A 16 3.28 -15.63 -19.79
CA PHE A 16 2.48 -14.88 -18.82
C PHE A 16 2.06 -15.75 -17.64
N ARG A 17 1.67 -17.01 -17.87
CA ARG A 17 1.33 -17.92 -16.75
C ARG A 17 2.47 -18.12 -15.79
N ARG A 18 3.71 -18.36 -16.30
CA ARG A 18 4.91 -18.51 -15.46
C ARG A 18 5.21 -17.24 -14.68
N TYR A 19 5.21 -16.11 -15.38
CA TYR A 19 5.39 -14.80 -14.76
C TYR A 19 4.34 -14.53 -13.68
N TYR A 20 3.06 -14.69 -14.01
CA TYR A 20 1.94 -14.48 -13.10
C TYR A 20 2.02 -15.34 -11.85
N ALA A 21 2.33 -16.63 -11.98
CA ALA A 21 2.48 -17.54 -10.85
C ALA A 21 3.60 -17.09 -9.88
N GLY A 22 4.76 -16.68 -10.44
CA GLY A 22 5.85 -16.13 -9.63
C GLY A 22 5.47 -14.84 -8.91
N GLN A 23 4.75 -13.92 -9.59
CA GLN A 23 4.27 -12.69 -8.97
C GLN A 23 3.21 -12.95 -7.89
N ALA A 24 2.28 -13.88 -8.11
CA ALA A 24 1.27 -14.23 -7.11
C ALA A 24 1.90 -14.77 -5.83
N LEU A 25 2.93 -15.63 -5.95
CA LEU A 25 3.70 -16.13 -4.81
C LEU A 25 4.49 -15.00 -4.13
N SER A 26 5.08 -14.09 -4.90
CA SER A 26 5.80 -12.92 -4.35
C SER A 26 4.86 -12.00 -3.56
N TYR A 27 3.66 -11.72 -4.08
CA TYR A 27 2.66 -10.95 -3.34
C TYR A 27 2.27 -11.63 -2.03
N LEU A 28 2.13 -12.98 -2.01
CA LEU A 28 1.87 -13.72 -0.78
C LEU A 28 2.99 -13.52 0.25
N GLY A 29 4.25 -13.64 -0.18
CA GLY A 29 5.39 -13.38 0.68
C GLY A 29 5.41 -11.95 1.21
N ASP A 30 5.18 -10.96 0.36
CA ASP A 30 5.09 -9.55 0.76
C ASP A 30 3.95 -9.30 1.76
N GLY A 31 2.79 -9.91 1.55
CA GLY A 31 1.66 -9.82 2.46
C GLY A 31 1.95 -10.45 3.84
N LEU A 32 2.64 -11.58 3.88
CA LEU A 32 3.12 -12.18 5.15
C LEU A 32 4.09 -11.24 5.87
N ARG A 33 5.05 -10.66 5.14
CA ARG A 33 6.04 -9.71 5.65
C ARG A 33 5.40 -8.46 6.24
N THR A 34 4.35 -7.95 5.61
CA THR A 34 3.65 -6.71 6.01
C THR A 34 3.14 -6.75 7.45
N LEU A 35 2.84 -7.94 7.99
CA LEU A 35 2.50 -8.10 9.40
C LEU A 35 3.67 -8.66 10.22
N ALA A 36 4.47 -9.57 9.66
CA ALA A 36 5.55 -10.22 10.40
C ALA A 36 6.63 -9.23 10.87
N ILE A 37 7.03 -8.26 10.04
CA ILE A 37 8.04 -7.26 10.43
C ILE A 37 7.53 -6.34 11.56
N PRO A 38 6.36 -5.70 11.49
CA PRO A 38 5.81 -4.94 12.59
C PRO A 38 5.65 -5.75 13.89
N LEU A 39 5.14 -6.98 13.82
CA LEU A 39 5.04 -7.84 15.00
C LEU A 39 6.43 -8.13 15.59
N LEU A 40 7.40 -8.44 14.76
CA LEU A 40 8.78 -8.69 15.19
C LEU A 40 9.41 -7.47 15.85
N VAL A 41 9.26 -6.27 15.25
CA VAL A 41 9.72 -5.02 15.85
C VAL A 41 9.05 -4.78 17.20
N PHE A 42 7.74 -5.03 17.31
CA PHE A 42 7.04 -4.87 18.57
C PHE A 42 7.47 -5.90 19.62
N HIS A 43 7.71 -7.14 19.22
CA HIS A 43 8.26 -8.17 20.14
C HIS A 43 9.67 -7.83 20.65
N LEU A 44 10.52 -7.25 19.80
CA LEU A 44 11.88 -6.88 20.16
C LEU A 44 11.95 -5.63 21.05
N THR A 45 10.98 -4.72 20.93
CA THR A 45 11.09 -3.40 21.56
C THR A 45 9.98 -3.10 22.57
N GLY A 46 8.82 -3.72 22.43
CA GLY A 46 7.61 -3.35 23.14
C GLY A 46 7.09 -1.94 22.80
N SER A 47 7.68 -1.26 21.80
CA SER A 47 7.49 0.17 21.52
C SER A 47 6.64 0.42 20.27
N ALA A 48 5.59 1.22 20.43
CA ALA A 48 4.79 1.71 19.32
C ALA A 48 5.55 2.77 18.50
N ALA A 49 6.47 3.53 19.12
CA ALA A 49 7.33 4.48 18.41
C ALA A 49 8.25 3.74 17.42
N SER A 50 8.78 2.58 17.80
CA SER A 50 9.56 1.73 16.90
C SER A 50 8.74 1.21 15.72
N LEU A 51 7.45 0.91 15.91
CA LEU A 51 6.52 0.60 14.81
C LEU A 51 6.31 1.81 13.91
N GLY A 52 6.06 2.98 14.48
CA GLY A 52 5.90 4.23 13.72
C GLY A 52 7.10 4.54 12.85
N LEU A 53 8.31 4.36 13.39
CA LEU A 53 9.55 4.51 12.63
C LEU A 53 9.68 3.46 11.52
N THR A 54 9.30 2.20 11.78
CA THR A 54 9.30 1.14 10.77
C THR A 54 8.45 1.52 9.56
N PHE A 55 7.20 1.98 9.79
CA PHE A 55 6.33 2.43 8.72
C PHE A 55 6.87 3.68 8.01
N ALA A 56 7.46 4.63 8.74
CA ALA A 56 8.09 5.81 8.14
C ALA A 56 9.24 5.43 7.21
N LEU A 57 10.09 4.48 7.64
CA LEU A 57 11.22 3.95 6.86
C LEU A 57 10.78 3.08 5.66
N GLU A 58 9.57 2.55 5.67
CA GLU A 58 8.97 1.88 4.52
C GLU A 58 8.35 2.89 3.54
N LEU A 59 7.59 3.86 4.04
CA LEU A 59 6.82 4.80 3.22
C LEU A 59 7.70 5.84 2.51
N LEU A 60 8.65 6.44 3.20
CA LEU A 60 9.42 7.57 2.67
C LEU A 60 10.33 7.15 1.50
N PRO A 61 11.16 6.10 1.58
CA PRO A 61 11.95 5.65 0.45
C PRO A 61 11.08 5.20 -0.73
N PHE A 62 9.98 4.50 -0.46
CA PHE A 62 9.04 4.09 -1.49
C PHE A 62 8.45 5.31 -2.23
N ALA A 63 8.05 6.35 -1.52
CA ALA A 63 7.53 7.58 -2.09
C ALA A 63 8.53 8.24 -3.05
N VAL A 64 9.78 8.39 -2.59
CA VAL A 64 10.84 9.04 -3.36
C VAL A 64 11.25 8.22 -4.58
N PHE A 65 11.51 6.93 -4.38
CA PHE A 65 12.02 6.06 -5.44
C PHE A 65 10.95 5.58 -6.42
N SER A 66 9.65 5.64 -6.08
CA SER A 66 8.57 5.33 -7.00
C SER A 66 8.50 6.29 -8.20
N LEU A 67 8.92 7.55 -8.01
CA LEU A 67 9.05 8.51 -9.10
C LEU A 67 10.20 8.14 -10.07
N LEU A 68 11.26 7.54 -9.55
CA LEU A 68 12.42 7.13 -10.32
C LEU A 68 12.17 5.79 -11.03
N GLY A 69 11.38 4.90 -10.44
CA GLY A 69 11.15 3.55 -10.95
C GLY A 69 10.64 3.51 -12.39
N GLY A 70 9.65 4.35 -12.72
CA GLY A 70 9.14 4.48 -14.08
C GLY A 70 10.19 4.99 -15.06
N SER A 71 10.90 6.06 -14.69
CA SER A 71 11.96 6.66 -15.53
C SER A 71 13.14 5.71 -15.77
N LEU A 72 13.49 4.89 -14.79
CA LEU A 72 14.50 3.84 -14.92
C LEU A 72 14.03 2.73 -15.87
N ALA A 73 12.77 2.30 -15.75
CA ALA A 73 12.18 1.25 -16.57
C ALA A 73 12.04 1.64 -18.05
N ASP A 74 11.94 2.94 -18.34
CA ASP A 74 11.89 3.45 -19.72
C ASP A 74 13.25 3.46 -20.40
N ARG A 75 14.32 3.43 -19.64
CA ARG A 75 15.70 3.66 -20.14
C ARG A 75 16.65 2.50 -19.92
N LEU A 76 16.38 1.62 -18.98
CA LEU A 76 17.18 0.43 -18.68
C LEU A 76 16.43 -0.84 -19.05
N ASN A 77 17.15 -1.94 -19.10
CA ASN A 77 16.55 -3.26 -19.33
C ASN A 77 15.66 -3.62 -18.13
N ARG A 78 14.33 -3.68 -18.36
CA ARG A 78 13.32 -3.94 -17.32
C ARG A 78 13.53 -5.28 -16.63
N ARG A 79 13.94 -6.31 -17.39
CA ARG A 79 14.24 -7.63 -16.85
C ARG A 79 15.39 -7.57 -15.85
N THR A 80 16.47 -6.88 -16.18
CA THR A 80 17.62 -6.71 -15.29
C THR A 80 17.25 -5.95 -14.03
N ILE A 81 16.41 -4.91 -14.15
CA ILE A 81 15.91 -4.14 -12.99
C ILE A 81 15.12 -5.07 -12.07
N MET A 82 14.15 -5.82 -12.58
CA MET A 82 13.30 -6.71 -11.77
C MET A 82 14.13 -7.84 -11.13
N LEU A 83 15.03 -8.49 -11.89
CA LEU A 83 15.91 -9.53 -11.36
C LEU A 83 16.84 -9.01 -10.26
N GLY A 84 17.44 -7.84 -10.47
CA GLY A 84 18.30 -7.19 -9.49
C GLY A 84 17.56 -6.80 -8.20
N ALA A 85 16.36 -6.24 -8.35
CA ALA A 85 15.53 -5.88 -7.21
C ALA A 85 15.13 -7.12 -6.39
N ASP A 86 14.71 -8.20 -7.03
CA ASP A 86 14.34 -9.44 -6.34
C ASP A 86 15.55 -10.14 -5.70
N ALA A 87 16.72 -10.09 -6.36
CA ALA A 87 17.96 -10.62 -5.77
C ALA A 87 18.33 -9.89 -4.47
N VAL A 88 18.25 -8.57 -4.47
CA VAL A 88 18.52 -7.76 -3.26
C VAL A 88 17.48 -8.03 -2.18
N ARG A 89 16.19 -8.11 -2.53
CA ARG A 89 15.11 -8.45 -1.58
C ARG A 89 15.31 -9.83 -0.97
N PHE A 90 15.64 -10.83 -1.81
CA PHE A 90 15.97 -12.17 -1.35
C PHE A 90 17.11 -12.15 -0.34
N LEU A 91 18.24 -11.49 -0.68
CA LEU A 91 19.40 -11.41 0.20
C LEU A 91 19.09 -10.74 1.53
N ILE A 92 18.30 -9.66 1.53
CA ILE A 92 17.88 -8.98 2.77
C ILE A 92 17.02 -9.90 3.63
N MET A 93 16.01 -10.56 3.04
CA MET A 93 15.13 -11.45 3.79
C MET A 93 15.86 -12.72 4.28
N ALA A 94 16.78 -13.26 3.49
CA ALA A 94 17.65 -14.35 3.91
C ALA A 94 18.58 -13.93 5.08
N LEU A 95 19.13 -12.70 5.00
CA LEU A 95 19.94 -12.12 6.08
C LEU A 95 19.10 -11.94 7.36
N PHE A 96 17.88 -11.42 7.26
CA PHE A 96 16.98 -11.30 8.41
C PHE A 96 16.65 -12.66 9.03
N THR A 97 16.35 -13.64 8.18
CA THR A 97 16.06 -15.02 8.62
C THR A 97 17.27 -15.62 9.36
N LEU A 98 18.47 -15.50 8.78
CA LEU A 98 19.70 -16.01 9.38
C LEU A 98 20.06 -15.28 10.67
N ALA A 99 19.96 -13.95 10.68
CA ALA A 99 20.23 -13.13 11.85
C ALA A 99 19.27 -13.43 13.01
N LEU A 100 17.98 -13.63 12.69
CA LEU A 100 16.97 -14.03 13.67
C LEU A 100 17.25 -15.44 14.22
N TRP A 101 17.57 -16.40 13.34
CA TRP A 101 17.93 -17.76 13.73
C TRP A 101 19.14 -17.81 14.65
N ARG A 102 20.15 -16.95 14.40
CA ARG A 102 21.35 -16.82 15.23
C ARG A 102 21.15 -15.99 16.48
N GLY A 103 19.99 -15.35 16.68
CA GLY A 103 19.73 -14.46 17.80
C GLY A 103 20.53 -13.15 17.77
N VAL A 104 21.03 -12.76 16.59
CA VAL A 104 21.83 -11.52 16.40
C VAL A 104 21.09 -10.45 15.59
N LEU A 105 19.80 -10.62 15.38
CA LEU A 105 18.98 -9.63 14.68
C LEU A 105 18.83 -8.36 15.53
N THR A 106 19.31 -7.25 15.01
CA THR A 106 19.27 -5.94 15.69
C THR A 106 18.31 -4.98 14.98
N LEU A 107 17.79 -4.00 15.71
CA LEU A 107 16.92 -2.95 15.13
C LEU A 107 17.58 -2.17 13.99
N PRO A 108 18.85 -1.72 14.11
CA PRO A 108 19.53 -1.02 13.01
C PRO A 108 19.59 -1.86 11.74
N LEU A 109 19.86 -3.17 11.85
CA LEU A 109 19.85 -4.09 10.71
C LEU A 109 18.46 -4.19 10.09
N LEU A 110 17.42 -4.34 10.92
CA LEU A 110 16.02 -4.36 10.49
C LEU A 110 15.62 -3.07 9.75
N TYR A 111 15.90 -1.92 10.33
CA TYR A 111 15.57 -0.63 9.73
C TYR A 111 16.29 -0.39 8.40
N THR A 112 17.58 -0.71 8.35
CA THR A 112 18.36 -0.61 7.09
C THR A 112 17.77 -1.52 6.03
N GLY A 113 17.44 -2.75 6.36
CA GLY A 113 16.82 -3.67 5.42
C GLY A 113 15.42 -3.24 4.97
N VAL A 114 14.58 -2.69 5.86
CA VAL A 114 13.26 -2.15 5.50
C VAL A 114 13.40 -1.01 4.48
N VAL A 115 14.35 -0.10 4.68
CA VAL A 115 14.65 0.98 3.71
C VAL A 115 15.03 0.40 2.35
N LEU A 116 15.96 -0.56 2.32
CA LEU A 116 16.42 -1.18 1.07
C LEU A 116 15.30 -1.99 0.38
N LEU A 117 14.50 -2.74 1.15
CA LEU A 117 13.32 -3.45 0.62
C LEU A 117 12.33 -2.48 -0.02
N SER A 118 12.10 -1.35 0.62
CA SER A 118 11.21 -0.30 0.13
C SER A 118 11.71 0.34 -1.18
N VAL A 119 13.00 0.65 -1.27
CA VAL A 119 13.64 1.15 -2.50
C VAL A 119 13.51 0.13 -3.63
N CYS A 120 13.83 -1.14 -3.37
CA CYS A 120 13.71 -2.22 -4.35
C CYS A 120 12.25 -2.41 -4.80
N ALA A 121 11.28 -2.31 -3.88
CA ALA A 121 9.86 -2.41 -4.20
C ALA A 121 9.40 -1.29 -5.16
N ALA A 122 9.83 -0.06 -4.90
CA ALA A 122 9.49 1.09 -5.73
C ALA A 122 10.06 0.98 -7.16
N ILE A 123 11.30 0.56 -7.27
CA ILE A 123 11.99 0.38 -8.56
C ILE A 123 11.39 -0.82 -9.33
N PHE A 124 11.14 -1.93 -8.63
CA PHE A 124 10.51 -3.11 -9.21
C PHE A 124 9.13 -2.79 -9.81
N LEU A 125 8.27 -2.09 -9.06
CA LEU A 125 6.93 -1.72 -9.50
C LEU A 125 6.94 -0.89 -10.78
N GLY A 126 7.88 0.04 -10.92
CA GLY A 126 8.06 0.83 -12.15
C GLY A 126 8.41 -0.04 -13.36
N ALA A 127 9.35 -0.97 -13.19
CA ALA A 127 9.77 -1.89 -14.24
C ALA A 127 8.66 -2.90 -14.59
N GLN A 128 7.95 -3.43 -13.59
CA GLN A 128 6.83 -4.34 -13.78
C GLN A 128 5.71 -3.71 -14.61
N SER A 129 5.25 -2.52 -14.21
CA SER A 129 4.15 -1.82 -14.89
C SER A 129 4.45 -1.53 -16.35
N SER A 130 5.72 -1.18 -16.66
CA SER A 130 6.19 -0.89 -18.02
C SER A 130 6.42 -2.15 -18.87
N SER A 131 6.51 -3.33 -18.25
CA SER A 131 6.85 -4.59 -18.93
C SER A 131 5.64 -5.31 -19.53
N ILE A 132 4.48 -5.19 -18.92
CA ILE A 132 3.27 -5.97 -19.27
C ILE A 132 2.82 -5.77 -20.72
N PRO A 133 2.83 -4.54 -21.31
CA PRO A 133 2.46 -4.34 -22.70
C PRO A 133 3.38 -5.07 -23.69
N TYR A 134 4.62 -5.32 -23.33
CA TYR A 134 5.57 -6.05 -24.18
C TYR A 134 5.40 -7.56 -24.08
N LEU A 135 4.96 -8.06 -22.94
CA LEU A 135 4.74 -9.48 -22.70
C LEU A 135 3.51 -10.02 -23.46
N LEU A 136 2.45 -9.23 -23.57
CA LEU A 136 1.15 -9.67 -24.11
C LEU A 136 0.60 -8.83 -25.26
N GLY A 137 1.28 -7.74 -25.65
CA GLY A 137 0.75 -6.73 -26.55
C GLY A 137 -0.20 -5.74 -25.85
N LYS A 138 -0.40 -4.58 -26.48
CA LYS A 138 -1.16 -3.47 -25.89
C LYS A 138 -2.62 -3.83 -25.61
N ASP A 139 -3.24 -4.64 -26.48
CA ASP A 139 -4.66 -5.00 -26.40
C ASP A 139 -4.99 -5.86 -25.16
N ARG A 140 -4.06 -6.75 -24.76
CA ARG A 140 -4.20 -7.64 -23.61
C ARG A 140 -3.55 -7.10 -22.33
N ALA A 141 -2.74 -6.04 -22.42
CA ALA A 141 -2.04 -5.47 -21.27
C ALA A 141 -2.99 -5.02 -20.16
N LYS A 142 -4.12 -4.40 -20.51
CA LYS A 142 -5.12 -3.94 -19.54
C LYS A 142 -5.71 -5.11 -18.73
N ALA A 143 -6.02 -6.22 -19.38
CA ALA A 143 -6.54 -7.41 -18.71
C ALA A 143 -5.47 -8.09 -17.84
N ALA A 144 -4.21 -8.10 -18.27
CA ALA A 144 -3.10 -8.64 -17.49
C ALA A 144 -2.81 -7.82 -16.23
N VAL A 145 -2.78 -6.49 -16.35
CA VAL A 145 -2.66 -5.58 -15.19
C VAL A 145 -3.81 -5.80 -14.22
N ALA A 146 -5.05 -5.88 -14.73
CA ALA A 146 -6.22 -6.14 -13.89
C ALA A 146 -6.11 -7.47 -13.14
N ALA A 147 -5.63 -8.54 -13.78
CA ALA A 147 -5.41 -9.84 -13.15
C ALA A 147 -4.34 -9.76 -12.03
N LEU A 148 -3.22 -9.09 -12.27
CA LEU A 148 -2.15 -8.90 -11.26
C LEU A 148 -2.65 -8.09 -10.07
N VAL A 149 -3.33 -6.98 -10.32
CA VAL A 149 -3.90 -6.13 -9.25
C VAL A 149 -4.96 -6.90 -8.45
N ALA A 150 -5.85 -7.64 -9.12
CA ALA A 150 -6.87 -8.45 -8.43
C ALA A 150 -6.22 -9.53 -7.54
N THR A 151 -5.14 -10.16 -8.02
CA THR A 151 -4.38 -11.14 -7.23
C THR A 151 -3.69 -10.49 -6.04
N GLU A 152 -3.03 -9.36 -6.24
CA GLU A 152 -2.40 -8.60 -5.16
C GLU A 152 -3.42 -8.23 -4.07
N GLN A 153 -4.58 -7.70 -4.46
CA GLN A 153 -5.63 -7.35 -3.51
C GLN A 153 -6.22 -8.58 -2.80
N GLY A 154 -6.44 -9.68 -3.52
CA GLY A 154 -6.92 -10.94 -2.94
C GLY A 154 -5.91 -11.53 -1.95
N VAL A 155 -4.63 -11.47 -2.28
CA VAL A 155 -3.55 -11.92 -1.40
C VAL A 155 -3.45 -11.02 -0.17
N ASN A 156 -3.52 -9.70 -0.32
CA ASN A 156 -3.51 -8.76 0.79
C ASN A 156 -4.66 -8.97 1.79
N MET A 157 -5.75 -9.61 1.36
CA MET A 157 -6.84 -10.01 2.25
C MET A 157 -6.50 -11.26 3.07
N ILE A 158 -5.78 -12.22 2.48
CA ILE A 158 -5.51 -13.53 3.08
C ILE A 158 -4.16 -13.57 3.82
N ALA A 159 -3.15 -12.89 3.29
CA ALA A 159 -1.78 -12.96 3.79
C ALA A 159 -1.59 -12.43 5.22
N PRO A 160 -2.22 -11.31 5.67
CA PRO A 160 -2.07 -10.86 7.05
C PRO A 160 -2.61 -11.86 8.09
N PRO A 161 -3.82 -12.45 7.96
CA PRO A 161 -4.26 -13.51 8.88
C PRO A 161 -3.33 -14.72 8.89
N LEU A 162 -2.86 -15.16 7.70
CA LEU A 162 -1.89 -16.25 7.60
C LEU A 162 -0.56 -15.88 8.26
N GLY A 163 -0.06 -14.67 8.03
CA GLY A 163 1.16 -14.16 8.64
C GLY A 163 1.07 -14.13 10.17
N GLY A 164 -0.05 -13.64 10.71
CA GLY A 164 -0.32 -13.64 12.15
C GLY A 164 -0.44 -15.06 12.73
N ALA A 165 -1.11 -15.96 12.01
CA ALA A 165 -1.21 -17.37 12.43
C ALA A 165 0.17 -18.04 12.44
N ILE A 166 0.96 -17.91 11.37
CA ILE A 166 2.32 -18.44 11.27
C ILE A 166 3.19 -17.84 12.38
N PHE A 167 3.14 -16.50 12.56
CA PHE A 167 3.92 -15.83 13.58
C PHE A 167 3.58 -16.35 15.00
N GLY A 168 2.30 -16.47 15.30
CA GLY A 168 1.85 -16.90 16.62
C GLY A 168 2.01 -18.39 16.91
N LEU A 169 2.08 -19.25 15.88
CA LEU A 169 2.27 -20.70 16.06
C LEU A 169 3.76 -21.11 16.10
N VAL A 170 4.56 -20.51 15.22
CA VAL A 170 5.95 -20.94 14.99
C VAL A 170 6.96 -19.78 14.98
N GLY A 171 6.51 -18.57 15.31
CA GLY A 171 7.35 -17.39 15.38
C GLY A 171 7.59 -16.68 14.04
N ALA A 172 8.43 -15.63 14.07
CA ALA A 172 8.75 -14.80 12.91
C ALA A 172 9.59 -15.53 11.85
N LEU A 173 10.44 -16.46 12.25
CA LEU A 173 11.44 -17.08 11.39
C LEU A 173 10.84 -17.71 10.12
N PRO A 174 9.78 -18.55 10.19
CA PRO A 174 9.18 -19.13 9.01
C PRO A 174 8.56 -18.10 8.08
N ALA A 175 7.93 -17.03 8.61
CA ALA A 175 7.35 -15.97 7.80
C ALA A 175 8.42 -15.24 6.97
N LEU A 176 9.57 -14.92 7.57
CA LEU A 176 10.71 -14.32 6.89
C LEU A 176 11.33 -15.26 5.86
N ALA A 177 11.48 -16.54 6.19
CA ALA A 177 12.04 -17.55 5.28
C ALA A 177 11.13 -17.79 4.07
N ILE A 178 9.81 -17.87 4.27
CA ILE A 178 8.82 -17.99 3.19
C ILE A 178 8.92 -16.77 2.27
N ASN A 179 8.97 -15.56 2.81
CA ASN A 179 9.09 -14.36 2.00
C ASN A 179 10.42 -14.35 1.20
N ALA A 180 11.54 -14.76 1.79
CA ALA A 180 12.78 -14.93 1.03
C ALA A 180 12.60 -15.90 -0.14
N ALA A 181 12.01 -17.08 0.10
CA ALA A 181 11.77 -18.09 -0.93
C ALA A 181 10.84 -17.56 -2.05
N THR A 182 9.84 -16.73 -1.72
CA THR A 182 8.95 -16.14 -2.74
C THR A 182 9.65 -15.15 -3.65
N TYR A 183 10.64 -14.39 -3.18
CA TYR A 183 11.47 -13.55 -4.06
C TYR A 183 12.32 -14.40 -5.00
N LEU A 184 12.84 -15.54 -4.55
CA LEU A 184 13.56 -16.46 -5.43
C LEU A 184 12.63 -17.05 -6.49
N THR A 185 11.39 -17.42 -6.14
CA THR A 185 10.42 -17.91 -7.13
C THR A 185 10.04 -16.83 -8.14
N SER A 186 9.85 -15.57 -7.71
CA SER A 186 9.66 -14.43 -8.59
C SER A 186 10.84 -14.26 -9.56
N GLN A 187 12.06 -14.27 -9.04
CA GLN A 187 13.27 -14.17 -9.85
C GLN A 187 13.37 -15.27 -10.91
N LEU A 188 13.11 -16.52 -10.55
CA LEU A 188 13.10 -17.64 -11.49
C LEU A 188 11.99 -17.49 -12.54
N SER A 189 10.82 -17.00 -12.14
CA SER A 189 9.72 -16.74 -13.08
C SER A 189 10.06 -15.65 -14.10
N ILE A 190 10.67 -14.56 -13.64
CA ILE A 190 11.14 -13.46 -14.51
C ILE A 190 12.26 -13.96 -15.45
N ALA A 191 13.20 -14.76 -14.92
CA ALA A 191 14.27 -15.35 -15.71
C ALA A 191 13.76 -16.29 -16.81
N SER A 192 12.60 -16.94 -16.61
CA SER A 192 11.98 -17.86 -17.56
C SER A 192 11.27 -17.20 -18.74
N VAL A 193 11.07 -15.87 -18.70
CA VAL A 193 10.44 -15.09 -19.78
C VAL A 193 11.50 -14.60 -20.75
N ALA A 194 11.26 -14.77 -22.05
CA ALA A 194 12.25 -14.47 -23.07
C ALA A 194 12.53 -12.95 -23.18
N SER A 195 11.48 -12.11 -23.14
CA SER A 195 11.65 -10.66 -23.29
C SER A 195 10.58 -9.86 -22.57
N PHE A 196 10.99 -8.76 -21.94
CA PHE A 196 10.13 -7.73 -21.37
C PHE A 196 10.19 -6.42 -22.17
N GLY A 197 10.48 -6.51 -23.46
CA GLY A 197 10.56 -5.39 -24.38
C GLY A 197 11.98 -5.16 -24.93
N PRO A 198 12.13 -4.18 -25.82
CA PRO A 198 13.40 -3.92 -26.45
C PRO A 198 14.45 -3.50 -25.42
N GLU A 199 15.65 -4.02 -25.59
CA GLU A 199 16.81 -3.52 -24.87
C GLU A 199 17.10 -2.10 -25.35
N ARG A 200 16.99 -1.15 -24.46
CA ARG A 200 17.34 0.24 -24.74
C ARG A 200 18.66 0.55 -24.05
N PRO A 201 19.67 1.07 -24.79
CA PRO A 201 20.86 1.62 -24.17
C PRO A 201 20.43 2.87 -23.38
N GLY A 202 20.33 2.71 -22.05
CA GLY A 202 19.66 3.70 -21.24
C GLY A 202 20.59 4.79 -20.77
N ARG A 203 20.15 6.03 -20.93
CA ARG A 203 20.65 7.17 -20.17
C ARG A 203 19.77 7.36 -18.96
N PHE A 204 20.36 7.48 -17.76
CA PHE A 204 19.61 7.91 -16.57
C PHE A 204 18.87 9.22 -16.85
N PRO A 205 17.60 9.37 -16.40
CA PRO A 205 16.88 10.61 -16.58
C PRO A 205 17.64 11.76 -15.93
N ALA A 206 17.79 12.86 -16.66
CA ALA A 206 18.40 14.03 -16.06
C ALA A 206 17.52 14.54 -14.90
N PRO A 207 18.09 14.94 -13.77
CA PRO A 207 17.30 15.48 -12.64
C PRO A 207 16.35 16.61 -13.03
N ARG A 208 16.70 17.36 -14.08
CA ARG A 208 15.84 18.44 -14.64
C ARG A 208 14.58 17.89 -15.31
N GLU A 209 14.64 16.75 -15.97
CA GLU A 209 13.49 16.12 -16.64
C GLU A 209 12.48 15.62 -15.58
N ILE A 210 12.97 14.94 -14.55
CA ILE A 210 12.15 14.49 -13.42
C ILE A 210 11.52 15.69 -12.71
N GLY A 211 12.32 16.73 -12.44
CA GLY A 211 11.84 17.97 -11.83
C GLY A 211 10.78 18.69 -12.67
N ALA A 212 10.90 18.65 -13.99
CA ALA A 212 9.90 19.23 -14.91
C ALA A 212 8.57 18.48 -14.84
N ASP A 213 8.60 17.14 -14.84
CA ASP A 213 7.40 16.29 -14.74
C ASP A 213 6.70 16.47 -13.39
N ILE A 214 7.47 16.50 -12.30
CA ILE A 214 6.93 16.77 -10.96
C ILE A 214 6.30 18.17 -10.91
N ARG A 215 6.97 19.20 -11.45
CA ARG A 215 6.46 20.56 -11.47
C ARG A 215 5.17 20.67 -12.29
N ALA A 216 5.10 19.99 -13.45
CA ALA A 216 3.90 19.99 -14.30
C ALA A 216 2.71 19.33 -13.56
N GLY A 217 2.92 18.15 -12.96
CA GLY A 217 1.89 17.48 -12.16
C GLY A 217 1.45 18.31 -10.94
N PHE A 218 2.40 18.91 -10.22
CA PHE A 218 2.12 19.77 -9.06
C PHE A 218 1.32 21.01 -9.45
N ARG A 219 1.70 21.68 -10.56
CA ARG A 219 0.97 22.83 -11.07
C ARG A 219 -0.47 22.48 -11.44
N PHE A 220 -0.70 21.30 -12.04
CA PHE A 220 -2.05 20.81 -12.35
C PHE A 220 -2.87 20.62 -11.07
N VAL A 221 -2.31 19.98 -10.05
CA VAL A 221 -2.99 19.74 -8.76
C VAL A 221 -3.35 21.05 -8.05
N VAL A 222 -2.46 22.05 -8.08
CA VAL A 222 -2.69 23.33 -7.38
C VAL A 222 -3.62 24.26 -8.15
N ALA A 223 -3.62 24.20 -9.49
CA ALA A 223 -4.42 25.06 -10.34
C ALA A 223 -5.93 24.78 -10.24
N ASP A 224 -6.33 23.52 -10.07
CA ASP A 224 -7.73 23.14 -9.94
C ASP A 224 -8.14 23.10 -8.46
N PRO A 225 -9.14 23.90 -8.01
CA PRO A 225 -9.55 23.93 -6.61
C PRO A 225 -10.07 22.59 -6.08
N THR A 226 -10.80 21.83 -6.91
CA THR A 226 -11.35 20.52 -6.53
C THR A 226 -10.21 19.49 -6.38
N MET A 227 -9.31 19.44 -7.38
CA MET A 227 -8.14 18.55 -7.34
C MET A 227 -7.26 18.86 -6.13
N ARG A 228 -6.99 20.14 -5.85
CA ARG A 228 -6.22 20.58 -4.67
C ARG A 228 -6.88 20.14 -3.38
N THR A 229 -8.17 20.41 -3.20
CA THR A 229 -8.92 20.05 -1.98
C THR A 229 -8.93 18.54 -1.79
N LEU A 230 -9.21 17.77 -2.83
CA LEU A 230 -9.21 16.30 -2.75
C LEU A 230 -7.81 15.72 -2.50
N THR A 231 -6.76 16.35 -3.02
CA THR A 231 -5.39 15.89 -2.75
C THR A 231 -5.00 16.16 -1.30
N LEU A 232 -5.31 17.35 -0.77
CA LEU A 232 -5.07 17.69 0.63
C LEU A 232 -5.90 16.80 1.57
N SER A 233 -7.18 16.58 1.26
CA SER A 233 -8.03 15.67 2.04
C SER A 233 -7.48 14.25 2.02
N SER A 234 -7.11 13.71 0.83
CA SER A 234 -6.50 12.38 0.72
C SER A 234 -5.22 12.26 1.53
N THR A 235 -4.36 13.29 1.51
CA THR A 235 -3.13 13.32 2.30
C THR A 235 -3.42 13.30 3.79
N ALA A 236 -4.34 14.16 4.25
CA ALA A 236 -4.71 14.25 5.66
C ALA A 236 -5.35 12.94 6.18
N ILE A 237 -6.27 12.37 5.41
CA ILE A 237 -6.96 11.11 5.78
C ILE A 237 -5.97 9.96 5.87
N ASN A 238 -5.10 9.81 4.87
CA ASN A 238 -4.10 8.74 4.91
C ASN A 238 -3.10 8.95 6.06
N ALA A 239 -2.77 10.20 6.41
CA ALA A 239 -1.97 10.50 7.59
C ALA A 239 -2.68 10.09 8.89
N VAL A 240 -3.99 10.35 9.02
CA VAL A 240 -4.79 9.92 10.17
C VAL A 240 -4.97 8.40 10.19
N ALA A 241 -5.17 7.77 9.04
CA ALA A 241 -5.32 6.33 8.94
C ALA A 241 -4.05 5.59 9.38
N ILE A 242 -2.86 6.01 8.91
CA ILE A 242 -1.59 5.40 9.33
C ILE A 242 -1.29 5.69 10.81
N PHE A 243 -1.65 6.88 11.30
CA PHE A 243 -1.53 7.26 12.69
C PHE A 243 -2.30 6.26 13.59
N GLY A 244 -3.54 5.91 13.23
CA GLY A 244 -4.33 4.89 13.92
C GLY A 244 -3.79 3.47 13.71
N LEU A 245 -3.37 3.13 12.50
CA LEU A 245 -2.88 1.79 12.15
C LEU A 245 -1.62 1.41 12.93
N VAL A 246 -0.68 2.34 13.14
CA VAL A 246 0.54 2.12 13.94
C VAL A 246 0.19 1.74 15.37
N ALA A 247 -0.86 2.33 15.93
CA ALA A 247 -1.31 2.01 17.27
C ALA A 247 -2.10 0.70 17.38
N MET A 248 -2.49 0.06 16.27
CA MET A 248 -3.34 -1.13 16.23
C MET A 248 -2.73 -2.33 16.95
N ILE A 249 -1.46 -2.67 16.65
CA ILE A 249 -0.78 -3.79 17.31
C ILE A 249 -0.65 -3.52 18.82
N PRO A 250 -0.11 -2.36 19.27
CA PRO A 250 -0.09 -2.03 20.69
C PRO A 250 -1.49 -2.02 21.33
N TYR A 251 -2.51 -1.55 20.64
CA TYR A 251 -3.88 -1.53 21.13
C TYR A 251 -4.41 -2.94 21.41
N LEU A 252 -4.29 -3.82 20.42
CA LEU A 252 -4.75 -5.21 20.58
C LEU A 252 -3.95 -5.96 21.65
N LYS A 253 -2.64 -5.77 21.71
CA LYS A 253 -1.77 -6.49 22.67
C LYS A 253 -1.82 -5.92 24.09
N ARG A 254 -1.73 -4.61 24.25
CA ARG A 254 -1.66 -3.99 25.59
C ARG A 254 -3.03 -3.88 26.28
N GLU A 255 -4.11 -3.63 25.50
CA GLU A 255 -5.44 -3.40 26.06
C GLU A 255 -6.27 -4.69 26.17
N PHE A 256 -6.04 -5.67 25.30
CA PHE A 256 -6.82 -6.92 25.28
C PHE A 256 -5.98 -8.17 25.51
N GLY A 257 -4.66 -8.07 25.64
CA GLY A 257 -3.78 -9.24 25.76
C GLY A 257 -3.84 -10.15 24.52
N ALA A 258 -4.16 -9.59 23.33
CA ALA A 258 -4.39 -10.39 22.13
C ALA A 258 -3.14 -11.18 21.71
N SER A 259 -3.34 -12.45 21.37
CA SER A 259 -2.29 -13.26 20.76
C SER A 259 -1.93 -12.77 19.34
N ASP A 260 -0.80 -13.20 18.80
CA ASP A 260 -0.38 -12.84 17.44
C ASP A 260 -1.37 -13.34 16.38
N GLN A 261 -2.03 -14.48 16.61
CA GLN A 261 -3.08 -15.01 15.76
C GLN A 261 -4.30 -14.07 15.74
N LEU A 262 -4.70 -13.53 16.90
CA LEU A 262 -5.81 -12.57 16.97
C LEU A 262 -5.46 -11.24 16.33
N VAL A 263 -4.22 -10.78 16.46
CA VAL A 263 -3.72 -9.62 15.70
C VAL A 263 -3.80 -9.89 14.20
N GLY A 264 -3.33 -11.04 13.73
CA GLY A 264 -3.45 -11.45 12.34
C GLY A 264 -4.90 -11.50 11.85
N LEU A 265 -5.81 -12.06 12.65
CA LEU A 265 -7.24 -12.08 12.35
C LEU A 265 -7.82 -10.65 12.22
N ALA A 266 -7.45 -9.73 13.11
CA ALA A 266 -7.88 -8.33 13.04
C ALA A 266 -7.42 -7.64 11.75
N PHE A 267 -6.18 -7.88 11.31
CA PHE A 267 -5.69 -7.40 10.00
C PHE A 267 -6.40 -8.07 8.82
N GLY A 268 -6.79 -9.32 8.95
CA GLY A 268 -7.63 -10.00 7.96
C GLY A 268 -9.03 -9.39 7.84
N CYS A 269 -9.66 -9.10 8.97
CA CYS A 269 -10.95 -8.40 9.01
C CYS A 269 -10.83 -6.99 8.41
N PHE A 270 -9.73 -6.26 8.69
CA PHE A 270 -9.41 -4.99 8.05
C PHE A 270 -9.37 -5.12 6.52
N ALA A 271 -8.69 -6.14 6.00
CA ALA A 271 -8.60 -6.37 4.56
C ALA A 271 -9.98 -6.73 3.94
N VAL A 272 -10.80 -7.54 4.62
CA VAL A 272 -12.18 -7.83 4.20
C VAL A 272 -13.00 -6.54 4.16
N GLY A 273 -12.89 -5.68 5.16
CA GLY A 273 -13.50 -4.35 5.17
C GLY A 273 -13.11 -3.54 3.95
N SER A 274 -11.81 -3.46 3.64
CA SER A 274 -11.29 -2.70 2.49
C SER A 274 -11.86 -3.19 1.15
N VAL A 275 -11.93 -4.50 0.94
CA VAL A 275 -12.56 -5.08 -0.27
C VAL A 275 -14.04 -4.72 -0.34
N THR A 276 -14.76 -4.88 0.77
CA THR A 276 -16.20 -4.56 0.87
C THR A 276 -16.46 -3.10 0.54
N GLY A 277 -15.68 -2.19 1.11
CA GLY A 277 -15.79 -0.75 0.85
C GLY A 277 -15.55 -0.39 -0.61
N SER A 278 -14.54 -0.97 -1.24
CA SER A 278 -14.26 -0.78 -2.68
C SER A 278 -15.40 -1.28 -3.56
N LEU A 279 -16.00 -2.44 -3.23
CA LEU A 279 -17.15 -2.99 -3.96
C LEU A 279 -18.40 -2.12 -3.81
N ILE A 280 -18.66 -1.60 -2.61
CA ILE A 280 -19.75 -0.66 -2.34
C ILE A 280 -19.55 0.61 -3.16
N ALA A 281 -18.33 1.17 -3.21
CA ALA A 281 -18.03 2.35 -4.01
C ALA A 281 -18.33 2.16 -5.49
N GLY A 282 -18.05 0.98 -6.05
CA GLY A 282 -18.37 0.64 -7.44
C GLY A 282 -19.87 0.58 -7.75
N ARG A 283 -20.73 0.35 -6.74
CA ARG A 283 -22.19 0.23 -6.88
C ARG A 283 -22.95 1.47 -6.42
N THR A 284 -22.31 2.34 -5.68
CA THR A 284 -22.97 3.55 -5.11
C THR A 284 -23.10 4.64 -6.18
N HIS A 285 -24.32 5.19 -6.30
CA HIS A 285 -24.65 6.26 -7.25
C HIS A 285 -24.86 7.62 -6.54
N TRP A 286 -24.36 7.77 -5.34
CA TRP A 286 -24.48 9.02 -4.59
C TRP A 286 -23.63 10.14 -5.18
N PRO A 287 -24.05 11.41 -5.04
CA PRO A 287 -23.19 12.54 -5.36
C PRO A 287 -21.85 12.43 -4.63
N PHE A 288 -20.77 12.60 -5.37
CA PHE A 288 -19.40 12.35 -4.92
C PHE A 288 -19.07 13.00 -3.55
N GLY A 289 -19.38 14.30 -3.39
CA GLY A 289 -19.09 15.00 -2.14
C GLY A 289 -19.88 14.49 -0.94
N ARG A 290 -21.16 14.11 -1.15
CA ARG A 290 -21.99 13.51 -0.07
C ARG A 290 -21.48 12.15 0.35
N ALA A 291 -21.04 11.35 -0.61
CA ALA A 291 -20.48 10.02 -0.38
C ALA A 291 -19.25 10.10 0.55
N LEU A 292 -18.34 11.04 0.29
CA LEU A 292 -17.17 11.28 1.12
C LEU A 292 -17.53 11.76 2.53
N VAL A 293 -18.44 12.72 2.64
CA VAL A 293 -18.90 13.23 3.95
C VAL A 293 -19.48 12.11 4.81
N VAL A 294 -20.32 11.25 4.23
CA VAL A 294 -20.91 10.12 4.96
C VAL A 294 -19.83 9.13 5.40
N ALA A 295 -18.87 8.80 4.54
CA ALA A 295 -17.77 7.89 4.91
C ALA A 295 -16.94 8.44 6.09
N TYR A 296 -16.59 9.73 6.06
CA TYR A 296 -15.84 10.37 7.15
C TYR A 296 -16.62 10.47 8.46
N LEU A 297 -17.95 10.69 8.38
CA LEU A 297 -18.81 10.65 9.58
C LEU A 297 -18.87 9.26 10.18
N ILE A 298 -18.95 8.21 9.34
CA ILE A 298 -18.92 6.82 9.84
C ILE A 298 -17.56 6.54 10.47
N ASP A 299 -16.45 6.94 9.86
CA ASP A 299 -15.11 6.78 10.43
C ASP A 299 -15.04 7.46 11.82
N ALA A 300 -15.46 8.72 11.93
CA ALA A 300 -15.46 9.41 13.20
C ALA A 300 -16.36 8.72 14.24
N ALA A 301 -17.57 8.28 13.83
CA ALA A 301 -18.54 7.60 14.69
C ALA A 301 -18.04 6.23 15.17
N VAL A 302 -17.08 5.64 14.48
CA VAL A 302 -16.49 4.34 14.83
C VAL A 302 -15.18 4.51 15.61
N TRP A 303 -14.30 5.42 15.21
CA TRP A 303 -13.03 5.66 15.90
C TRP A 303 -13.20 6.23 17.30
N LEU A 304 -14.22 7.08 17.55
CA LEU A 304 -14.43 7.65 18.88
C LEU A 304 -14.85 6.60 19.92
N PRO A 305 -15.87 5.76 19.72
CA PRO A 305 -16.28 4.75 20.72
C PRO A 305 -15.23 3.66 20.95
N ILE A 306 -14.36 3.36 19.96
CA ILE A 306 -13.31 2.35 20.11
C ILE A 306 -12.33 2.72 21.23
N THR A 307 -12.23 4.01 21.55
CA THR A 307 -11.40 4.52 22.65
C THR A 307 -11.79 3.96 24.01
N TRP A 308 -13.09 3.71 24.21
CA TRP A 308 -13.64 3.24 25.50
C TRP A 308 -14.06 1.77 25.48
N THR A 309 -14.06 1.11 24.32
CA THR A 309 -14.45 -0.31 24.29
C THR A 309 -13.45 -1.20 25.03
N HIS A 310 -13.97 -2.17 25.76
CA HIS A 310 -13.22 -3.26 26.40
C HIS A 310 -13.58 -4.62 25.79
N VAL A 311 -14.33 -4.62 24.70
CA VAL A 311 -14.82 -5.81 24.01
C VAL A 311 -14.04 -6.00 22.71
N LEU A 312 -13.13 -6.99 22.66
CA LEU A 312 -12.26 -7.24 21.52
C LEU A 312 -13.01 -7.46 20.19
N PRO A 313 -14.08 -8.28 20.11
CA PRO A 313 -14.84 -8.41 18.86
C PRO A 313 -15.40 -7.08 18.35
N LEU A 314 -15.84 -6.19 19.24
CA LEU A 314 -16.34 -4.88 18.85
C LEU A 314 -15.23 -3.98 18.32
N ALA A 315 -14.04 -4.04 18.92
CA ALA A 315 -12.86 -3.33 18.43
C ALA A 315 -12.47 -3.81 17.01
N ILE A 316 -12.46 -5.12 16.76
CA ILE A 316 -12.17 -5.69 15.44
C ILE A 316 -13.23 -5.29 14.42
N ALA A 317 -14.53 -5.36 14.78
CA ALA A 317 -15.63 -4.95 13.90
C ALA A 317 -15.51 -3.46 13.54
N ALA A 318 -15.20 -2.61 14.50
CA ALA A 318 -15.01 -1.18 14.29
C ALA A 318 -13.88 -0.88 13.30
N VAL A 319 -12.73 -1.50 13.47
CA VAL A 319 -11.59 -1.35 12.56
C VAL A 319 -11.92 -1.87 11.15
N THR A 320 -12.72 -2.93 11.05
CA THR A 320 -13.21 -3.45 9.76
C THR A 320 -14.09 -2.42 9.04
N VAL A 321 -14.97 -1.72 9.78
CA VAL A 321 -15.80 -0.66 9.21
C VAL A 321 -14.95 0.52 8.74
N CYS A 322 -13.97 0.95 9.55
CA CYS A 322 -13.05 2.03 9.16
C CYS A 322 -12.26 1.65 7.89
N ALA A 323 -11.80 0.41 7.77
CA ALA A 323 -11.14 -0.06 6.56
C ALA A 323 -12.07 -0.02 5.33
N ALA A 324 -13.36 -0.33 5.52
CA ALA A 324 -14.34 -0.24 4.44
C ALA A 324 -14.56 1.23 4.02
N CYS A 325 -14.69 2.16 4.96
CA CYS A 325 -14.81 3.59 4.67
C CYS A 325 -13.59 4.12 3.91
N GLY A 326 -12.36 3.85 4.38
CA GLY A 326 -11.14 4.29 3.74
C GLY A 326 -11.00 3.75 2.31
N ALA A 327 -11.30 2.47 2.08
CA ALA A 327 -11.26 1.88 0.74
C ALA A 327 -12.36 2.43 -0.18
N TYR A 328 -13.56 2.70 0.35
CA TYR A 328 -14.64 3.39 -0.35
C TYR A 328 -14.19 4.77 -0.84
N GLU A 329 -13.60 5.56 0.04
CA GLU A 329 -13.11 6.91 -0.24
C GLU A 329 -12.05 6.91 -1.33
N ILE A 330 -11.02 6.07 -1.18
CA ILE A 330 -9.94 5.94 -2.17
C ILE A 330 -10.52 5.59 -3.54
N THR A 331 -11.46 4.64 -3.61
CA THR A 331 -12.08 4.21 -4.87
C THR A 331 -12.87 5.35 -5.52
N CYS A 332 -13.64 6.10 -4.75
CA CYS A 332 -14.40 7.26 -5.25
C CYS A 332 -13.47 8.35 -5.77
N ILE A 333 -12.42 8.71 -5.00
CA ILE A 333 -11.49 9.78 -5.36
C ILE A 333 -10.66 9.40 -6.59
N VAL A 334 -10.16 8.16 -6.68
CA VAL A 334 -9.40 7.67 -7.84
C VAL A 334 -10.29 7.65 -9.09
N SER A 335 -11.52 7.16 -8.97
CA SER A 335 -12.48 7.12 -10.09
C SER A 335 -12.80 8.53 -10.61
N TRP A 336 -12.95 9.51 -9.74
CA TRP A 336 -13.15 10.91 -10.11
C TRP A 336 -11.91 11.47 -10.82
N ARG A 337 -10.70 11.27 -10.25
CA ARG A 337 -9.45 11.73 -10.87
C ARG A 337 -9.26 11.21 -12.29
N MET A 338 -9.57 9.93 -12.52
CA MET A 338 -9.43 9.29 -13.85
C MET A 338 -10.35 9.91 -14.92
N ARG A 339 -11.39 10.65 -14.53
CA ARG A 339 -12.29 11.35 -15.47
C ARG A 339 -11.84 12.77 -15.78
N VAL A 340 -11.19 13.43 -14.80
CA VAL A 340 -10.87 14.86 -14.88
C VAL A 340 -9.46 15.10 -15.43
N ILE A 341 -8.54 14.16 -15.19
CA ILE A 341 -7.15 14.31 -15.61
C ILE A 341 -7.02 13.95 -17.11
N PRO A 342 -6.45 14.84 -17.95
CA PRO A 342 -6.13 14.53 -19.34
C PRO A 342 -5.19 13.31 -19.45
N GLU A 343 -5.37 12.49 -20.50
CA GLU A 343 -4.64 11.22 -20.67
C GLU A 343 -3.11 11.39 -20.65
N ASP A 344 -2.61 12.48 -21.26
CA ASP A 344 -1.18 12.82 -21.30
C ASP A 344 -0.60 13.26 -19.94
N MET A 345 -1.44 13.63 -18.98
CA MET A 345 -1.07 14.10 -17.64
C MET A 345 -1.29 13.04 -16.54
N ILE A 346 -1.99 11.94 -16.83
CA ILE A 346 -2.38 10.92 -15.83
C ILE A 346 -1.16 10.48 -15.01
N GLY A 347 -0.08 10.05 -15.64
CA GLY A 347 1.11 9.55 -14.95
C GLY A 347 1.77 10.60 -14.06
N ARG A 348 1.88 11.84 -14.53
CA ARG A 348 2.51 12.95 -13.80
C ARG A 348 1.67 13.37 -12.59
N VAL A 349 0.36 13.51 -12.77
CA VAL A 349 -0.55 13.92 -11.69
C VAL A 349 -0.68 12.83 -10.62
N PHE A 350 -0.90 11.56 -11.02
CA PHE A 350 -0.95 10.45 -10.07
C PHE A 350 0.37 10.26 -9.33
N GLY A 351 1.52 10.43 -10.00
CA GLY A 351 2.83 10.39 -9.36
C GLY A 351 2.99 11.44 -8.27
N VAL A 352 2.62 12.69 -8.55
CA VAL A 352 2.66 13.78 -7.58
C VAL A 352 1.67 13.57 -6.43
N VAL A 353 0.44 13.17 -6.72
CA VAL A 353 -0.56 12.87 -5.68
C VAL A 353 -0.09 11.75 -4.77
N ARG A 354 0.43 10.67 -5.35
CA ARG A 354 0.99 9.55 -4.58
C ARG A 354 2.15 9.97 -3.69
N LEU A 355 3.07 10.79 -4.22
CA LEU A 355 4.16 11.35 -3.44
C LEU A 355 3.66 12.15 -2.25
N LEU A 356 2.71 13.08 -2.48
CA LEU A 356 2.16 13.93 -1.41
C LEU A 356 1.45 13.11 -0.34
N VAL A 357 0.66 12.10 -0.73
CA VAL A 357 -0.03 11.21 0.20
C VAL A 357 0.97 10.41 1.03
N LEU A 358 1.95 9.74 0.41
CA LEU A 358 2.92 8.91 1.11
C LEU A 358 3.83 9.73 2.04
N VAL A 359 4.30 10.89 1.56
CA VAL A 359 5.11 11.79 2.39
C VAL A 359 4.28 12.34 3.57
N GLY A 360 3.01 12.66 3.34
CA GLY A 360 2.09 13.09 4.39
C GLY A 360 1.79 12.01 5.44
N MET A 361 1.90 10.73 5.09
CA MET A 361 1.73 9.61 6.04
C MET A 361 2.92 9.46 7.00
N VAL A 362 4.12 9.91 6.63
CA VAL A 362 5.34 9.77 7.46
C VAL A 362 5.19 10.43 8.84
N PRO A 363 4.81 11.73 8.96
CA PRO A 363 4.58 12.31 10.28
C PRO A 363 3.43 11.61 11.03
N GLY A 364 2.39 11.14 10.33
CA GLY A 364 1.31 10.36 10.94
C GLY A 364 1.83 9.08 11.62
N SER A 365 2.67 8.31 10.93
CA SER A 365 3.23 7.08 11.49
C SER A 365 4.15 7.33 12.70
N ILE A 366 5.02 8.34 12.63
CA ILE A 366 5.95 8.69 13.72
C ILE A 366 5.17 9.20 14.94
N LEU A 367 4.24 10.14 14.74
CA LEU A 367 3.45 10.73 15.83
C LEU A 367 2.51 9.69 16.44
N GLY A 368 1.88 8.84 15.62
CA GLY A 368 1.00 7.77 16.11
C GLY A 368 1.74 6.82 17.05
N GLY A 369 2.93 6.40 16.67
CA GLY A 369 3.78 5.56 17.51
C GLY A 369 4.23 6.25 18.80
N ALA A 370 4.73 7.49 18.70
CA ALA A 370 5.20 8.26 19.86
C ALA A 370 4.08 8.56 20.86
N ILE A 371 2.89 8.91 20.39
CA ILE A 371 1.71 9.18 21.22
C ILE A 371 1.22 7.89 21.86
N ALA A 372 1.20 6.77 21.13
CA ALA A 372 0.80 5.48 21.67
C ALA A 372 1.72 5.00 22.81
N ASP A 373 3.02 5.28 22.74
CA ASP A 373 3.94 4.94 23.81
C ASP A 373 3.80 5.87 25.03
N ARG A 374 3.55 7.18 24.81
CA ARG A 374 3.52 8.15 25.90
C ARG A 374 2.16 8.21 26.63
N TRP A 375 1.06 8.13 25.89
CA TRP A 375 -0.29 8.32 26.40
C TRP A 375 -1.22 7.11 26.18
N GLY A 376 -0.68 6.02 25.66
CA GLY A 376 -1.42 4.80 25.37
C GLY A 376 -2.08 4.79 23.99
N PRO A 377 -2.31 3.58 23.44
CA PRO A 377 -2.88 3.41 22.10
C PRO A 377 -4.33 3.91 21.98
N ARG A 378 -5.12 3.89 23.08
CA ARG A 378 -6.48 4.43 23.11
C ARG A 378 -6.52 5.93 22.79
N THR A 379 -5.53 6.69 23.25
CA THR A 379 -5.41 8.13 22.95
C THR A 379 -5.27 8.35 21.46
N VAL A 380 -4.47 7.52 20.76
CA VAL A 380 -4.30 7.58 19.31
C VAL A 380 -5.64 7.33 18.60
N MET A 381 -6.40 6.32 19.05
CA MET A 381 -7.73 6.04 18.49
C MET A 381 -8.68 7.23 18.65
N GLY A 382 -8.72 7.85 19.83
CA GLY A 382 -9.55 9.04 20.09
C GLY A 382 -9.15 10.23 19.24
N ILE A 383 -7.85 10.51 19.13
CA ILE A 383 -7.31 11.59 18.26
C ILE A 383 -7.71 11.34 16.80
N SER A 384 -7.62 10.08 16.31
CA SER A 384 -8.05 9.72 14.95
C SER A 384 -9.53 10.05 14.74
N GLY A 385 -10.41 9.70 15.67
CA GLY A 385 -11.83 10.00 15.59
C GLY A 385 -12.12 11.51 15.55
N VAL A 386 -11.46 12.29 16.41
CA VAL A 386 -11.57 13.77 16.38
C VAL A 386 -11.04 14.34 15.06
N ALA A 387 -9.93 13.82 14.56
CA ALA A 387 -9.36 14.26 13.29
C ALA A 387 -10.32 13.98 12.11
N PHE A 388 -10.98 12.83 12.07
CA PHE A 388 -12.02 12.55 11.07
C PHE A 388 -13.21 13.51 11.17
N LEU A 389 -13.67 13.88 12.37
CA LEU A 389 -14.71 14.90 12.56
C LEU A 389 -14.28 16.26 12.00
N LEU A 390 -13.05 16.68 12.29
CA LEU A 390 -12.50 17.94 11.77
C LEU A 390 -12.39 17.92 10.24
N LEU A 391 -11.93 16.82 9.65
CA LEU A 391 -11.85 16.64 8.22
C LEU A 391 -13.24 16.66 7.57
N THR A 392 -14.25 16.04 8.21
CA THR A 392 -15.65 16.12 7.77
C THR A 392 -16.14 17.57 7.72
N PHE A 393 -15.89 18.32 8.79
CA PHE A 393 -16.30 19.73 8.87
C PHE A 393 -15.62 20.59 7.79
N LEU A 394 -14.33 20.37 7.56
CA LEU A 394 -13.59 21.05 6.49
C LEU A 394 -14.14 20.70 5.09
N LEU A 395 -14.51 19.44 4.86
CA LEU A 395 -15.10 18.98 3.62
C LEU A 395 -16.50 19.60 3.39
N LEU A 396 -17.31 19.69 4.44
CA LEU A 396 -18.64 20.35 4.39
C LEU A 396 -18.56 21.83 4.03
N ARG A 397 -17.45 22.51 4.33
CA ARG A 397 -17.21 23.90 3.93
C ARG A 397 -16.70 24.04 2.49
N SER A 398 -16.24 22.95 1.87
CA SER A 398 -15.69 22.98 0.51
C SER A 398 -16.80 22.88 -0.52
N ARG A 399 -17.27 24.05 -1.03
CA ARG A 399 -18.22 24.10 -2.13
C ARG A 399 -17.72 23.41 -3.41
N ALA A 400 -16.40 23.43 -3.64
CA ALA A 400 -15.78 22.79 -4.79
C ALA A 400 -16.03 21.27 -4.83
N VAL A 401 -16.03 20.60 -3.68
CA VAL A 401 -16.25 19.14 -3.61
C VAL A 401 -17.76 18.81 -3.53
N LEU A 402 -18.54 19.59 -2.77
CA LEU A 402 -19.96 19.30 -2.56
C LEU A 402 -20.82 19.54 -3.81
N CYS A 403 -20.44 20.52 -4.65
CA CYS A 403 -21.15 20.84 -5.88
C CYS A 403 -20.68 20.02 -7.08
N GLU A 404 -19.64 19.19 -6.91
CA GLU A 404 -19.15 18.34 -7.97
C GLU A 404 -20.21 17.29 -8.33
N ARG A 405 -20.72 17.37 -9.55
CA ARG A 405 -21.65 16.38 -10.10
C ARG A 405 -20.85 15.25 -10.76
N ARG A 406 -21.33 14.04 -10.62
CA ARG A 406 -20.77 12.84 -11.29
C ARG A 406 -20.76 12.95 -12.80
#